data_b12b7877e5e6ef44fbf902f2736c4541
#
_entry.id   b12b7877e5e6ef44fbf902f2736c4541
#
_cell.length_a   1.000
_cell.length_b   1.000
_cell.length_c   1.000
_cell.angle_alpha   90.00
_cell.angle_beta   90.00
_cell.angle_gamma   90.00
#
_symmetry.space_group_name_H-M   'P 1'
#
loop_
_entity.id
_entity.type
_entity.pdbx_description
1 polymer ?
#
loop_
_entity_poly.entity_id
_entity_poly.type
_entity_poly.pdbx_seq_one_letter_code
_entity_poly.pdbx_strand_id
1 'polypeptide(L)'
;MVALFEAIRDRAPQAALVEVSPAERIVAASDADALQPDATPPEETVRPAPPAVIERRSAPRIPAAPAGSSLVRVRADLLERAVNESGEVSIARARIENELGAMRQALQDLTENVARLHAQLREVEIQAESQIQTRIAQQKETKGDFDPLEFDRYTRFQELTRMLAESVNDVATVQTNAMRSLDGASQDMLRHAQVLRDLQQNLMRMRMVQFGTISDRLYRVVRQAAKDAGKRVSLDVRGASVEIDRGVLERMVAPIEHLLRNAVAHGIEASDERLAGGKAETGEIRVEVRQEGNEVVLLFADDGRGLDYAKILARAREIGLVEPDAQPSERELSEMIFAPGFSTASEVTELAGRGVGADVVLSEVQSLGGRIDIDSQAGRGTRFTVHLPLTLAIAQVVVVTVGATRYAIPSSSVEQVLQLKPQALAAAYDDGSIEWQGARVPVHYLGALVGLDDRRPL
;
A
#
# COMPACT_ATOMS: atom_id res chain seq x y z
N MET A 1 19.48 15.16 12.43
CA MET A 1 18.70 14.96 11.21
C MET A 1 19.11 15.84 10.04
N VAL A 2 19.46 17.13 10.24
CA VAL A 2 20.02 17.99 9.16
C VAL A 2 21.34 17.43 8.61
N ALA A 3 22.25 16.95 9.47
CA ALA A 3 23.49 16.30 9.04
C ALA A 3 23.26 14.98 8.25
N LEU A 4 22.13 14.32 8.42
CA LEU A 4 21.79 13.11 7.67
C LEU A 4 21.29 13.44 6.25
N PHE A 5 20.62 14.57 6.07
CA PHE A 5 20.18 15.06 4.75
C PHE A 5 21.34 15.52 3.89
N GLU A 6 22.34 16.19 4.49
CA GLU A 6 23.57 16.59 3.79
C GLU A 6 24.44 15.39 3.42
N ALA A 7 24.56 14.39 4.30
CA ALA A 7 25.32 13.16 4.04
C ALA A 7 24.69 12.26 2.95
N ILE A 8 23.40 12.36 2.72
CA ILE A 8 22.69 11.65 1.63
C ILE A 8 22.89 12.38 0.30
N ARG A 9 22.95 13.73 0.32
CA ARG A 9 23.19 14.52 -0.88
C ARG A 9 24.61 14.32 -1.45
N ASP A 10 25.61 14.15 -0.58
CA ASP A 10 27.02 14.03 -0.97
C ASP A 10 27.47 12.59 -1.28
N ARG A 11 26.62 11.58 -1.09
CA ARG A 11 26.88 10.16 -1.39
C ARG A 11 26.06 9.57 -2.53
N ALA A 12 25.34 10.37 -3.29
CA ALA A 12 24.73 9.88 -4.52
C ALA A 12 25.84 9.54 -5.54
N PRO A 13 25.94 8.28 -6.02
CA PRO A 13 26.85 7.98 -7.12
C PRO A 13 26.39 8.79 -8.32
N GLN A 14 27.31 9.51 -8.94
CA GLN A 14 27.10 10.13 -10.25
C GLN A 14 26.61 9.05 -11.21
N ALA A 15 25.30 9.04 -11.47
CA ALA A 15 24.74 8.26 -12.54
C ALA A 15 25.26 8.84 -13.85
N ALA A 16 26.07 8.08 -14.54
CA ALA A 16 26.53 8.38 -15.88
C ALA A 16 25.30 8.61 -16.76
N LEU A 17 25.22 9.80 -17.34
CA LEU A 17 24.26 10.12 -18.39
C LEU A 17 24.57 9.21 -19.59
N VAL A 18 23.74 8.20 -19.80
CA VAL A 18 23.68 7.46 -21.04
C VAL A 18 22.87 8.32 -21.99
N GLU A 19 23.56 8.96 -22.94
CA GLU A 19 22.92 9.58 -24.10
C GLU A 19 22.17 8.52 -24.89
N VAL A 20 20.84 8.58 -24.86
CA VAL A 20 19.99 7.82 -25.77
C VAL A 20 19.82 8.66 -27.04
N SER A 21 20.47 8.21 -28.10
CA SER A 21 20.34 8.73 -29.46
C SER A 21 18.90 8.57 -29.98
N PRO A 22 18.35 9.56 -30.66
CA PRO A 22 17.01 9.44 -31.25
C PRO A 22 17.08 8.83 -32.64
N ALA A 23 16.63 7.61 -32.78
CA ALA A 23 16.28 6.99 -34.09
C ALA A 23 15.07 6.09 -33.79
N GLU A 24 14.04 6.02 -34.53
CA GLU A 24 13.70 6.17 -35.93
C GLU A 24 12.19 6.40 -36.05
N ARG A 25 11.80 7.39 -36.78
CA ARG A 25 10.43 7.56 -37.29
C ARG A 25 10.13 6.44 -38.28
N ILE A 26 9.17 5.58 -37.99
CA ILE A 26 8.53 4.75 -38.99
C ILE A 26 7.33 5.51 -39.55
N VAL A 27 7.48 5.87 -40.81
CA VAL A 27 6.48 6.50 -41.68
C VAL A 27 5.41 5.46 -41.97
N ALA A 28 4.15 5.76 -41.67
CA ALA A 28 3.02 5.02 -42.16
C ALA A 28 2.78 5.44 -43.62
N ALA A 29 2.96 4.53 -44.53
CA ALA A 29 2.50 4.69 -45.91
C ALA A 29 1.06 4.20 -46.03
N SER A 30 0.20 5.11 -46.39
CA SER A 30 -1.14 4.91 -46.92
C SER A 30 -1.00 4.51 -48.40
N ASP A 31 -1.58 3.40 -48.82
CA ASP A 31 -2.02 3.21 -50.18
C ASP A 31 -3.40 2.59 -50.21
N ALA A 32 -4.33 3.41 -50.63
CA ALA A 32 -5.61 3.03 -51.14
C ALA A 32 -5.44 2.73 -52.63
N ASP A 33 -5.87 1.60 -53.13
CA ASP A 33 -6.45 1.58 -54.47
C ASP A 33 -7.51 0.48 -54.61
N ALA A 34 -8.52 0.88 -55.35
CA ALA A 34 -9.76 0.25 -55.69
C ALA A 34 -9.60 -0.96 -56.63
N LEU A 35 -10.56 -1.84 -56.61
CA LEU A 35 -11.27 -2.35 -57.78
C LEU A 35 -12.37 -3.35 -57.38
N GLN A 36 -13.62 -2.96 -57.55
CA GLN A 36 -14.74 -3.80 -57.95
C GLN A 36 -14.81 -3.74 -59.50
N PRO A 37 -15.65 -4.51 -60.25
CA PRO A 37 -16.74 -5.42 -59.91
C PRO A 37 -16.77 -6.70 -60.77
N ASP A 38 -17.67 -7.61 -60.61
CA ASP A 38 -18.74 -8.06 -61.54
C ASP A 38 -19.37 -9.39 -61.08
N ALA A 39 -20.64 -9.34 -60.89
CA ALA A 39 -21.81 -9.91 -61.56
C ALA A 39 -21.67 -11.38 -62.05
N THR A 40 -22.55 -12.28 -61.85
CA THR A 40 -23.99 -12.55 -61.79
C THR A 40 -24.22 -14.06 -61.66
N PRO A 41 -25.41 -14.55 -61.25
CA PRO A 41 -25.72 -15.98 -61.09
C PRO A 41 -26.20 -16.59 -62.40
N PRO A 42 -26.45 -17.87 -62.59
CA PRO A 42 -27.59 -18.60 -62.05
C PRO A 42 -27.36 -20.13 -61.88
N GLU A 43 -28.19 -20.84 -61.28
CA GLU A 43 -29.15 -21.79 -61.84
C GLU A 43 -29.75 -22.74 -60.77
N GLU A 44 -31.02 -22.77 -60.84
CA GLU A 44 -31.99 -23.60 -60.20
C GLU A 44 -31.82 -25.08 -60.63
N THR A 45 -31.85 -26.03 -59.67
CA THR A 45 -32.40 -27.35 -59.95
C THR A 45 -32.98 -28.05 -58.70
N VAL A 46 -34.26 -28.16 -58.75
CA VAL A 46 -35.14 -29.32 -58.44
C VAL A 46 -35.01 -30.01 -57.07
N ARG A 47 -36.10 -29.81 -56.29
CA ARG A 47 -36.48 -30.61 -55.13
C ARG A 47 -36.79 -32.07 -55.50
N PRO A 48 -36.69 -32.96 -54.53
CA PRO A 48 -37.83 -33.77 -54.14
C PRO A 48 -38.20 -33.65 -52.65
N ALA A 49 -39.48 -33.90 -52.43
CA ALA A 49 -40.26 -33.69 -51.21
C ALA A 49 -40.00 -34.74 -50.08
N PRO A 50 -40.53 -34.49 -48.88
CA PRO A 50 -40.03 -34.97 -47.59
C PRO A 50 -40.62 -36.28 -47.12
N PRO A 51 -39.97 -36.96 -46.15
CA PRO A 51 -40.70 -37.89 -45.25
C PRO A 51 -40.85 -37.32 -43.86
N ALA A 52 -42.06 -37.47 -43.43
CA ALA A 52 -42.64 -37.58 -42.07
C ALA A 52 -41.96 -36.95 -40.86
N VAL A 53 -42.70 -36.03 -40.31
CA VAL A 53 -42.58 -35.42 -38.99
C VAL A 53 -42.58 -36.49 -37.87
N ILE A 54 -41.48 -36.56 -37.12
CA ILE A 54 -41.48 -37.13 -35.77
C ILE A 54 -41.39 -35.92 -34.80
N GLU A 55 -42.51 -35.70 -34.10
CA GLU A 55 -42.57 -34.74 -32.99
C GLU A 55 -41.53 -35.11 -31.93
N ARG A 56 -40.42 -34.34 -31.88
CA ARG A 56 -39.57 -34.31 -30.71
C ARG A 56 -40.12 -33.28 -29.75
N ARG A 57 -40.57 -33.75 -28.62
CA ARG A 57 -40.92 -32.96 -27.42
C ARG A 57 -39.90 -31.89 -27.21
N SER A 58 -40.33 -30.64 -27.15
CA SER A 58 -39.57 -29.46 -26.82
C SER A 58 -38.92 -29.61 -25.44
N ALA A 59 -37.58 -29.73 -25.43
CA ALA A 59 -36.82 -29.50 -24.22
C ALA A 59 -36.97 -28.03 -23.76
N PRO A 60 -37.02 -27.74 -22.48
CA PRO A 60 -37.15 -26.37 -21.98
C PRO A 60 -36.00 -25.51 -22.51
N ARG A 61 -36.35 -24.39 -23.15
CA ARG A 61 -35.38 -23.36 -23.56
C ARG A 61 -34.69 -22.85 -22.30
N ILE A 62 -33.40 -23.19 -22.17
CA ILE A 62 -32.52 -22.50 -21.26
C ILE A 62 -32.47 -21.03 -21.69
N PRO A 63 -32.77 -20.06 -20.82
CA PRO A 63 -32.70 -18.65 -21.20
C PRO A 63 -31.28 -18.37 -21.66
N ALA A 64 -31.14 -17.74 -22.82
CA ALA A 64 -29.87 -17.32 -23.36
C ALA A 64 -29.16 -16.45 -22.32
N ALA A 65 -27.95 -16.83 -21.98
CA ALA A 65 -27.08 -16.03 -21.14
C ALA A 65 -26.94 -14.63 -21.71
N PRO A 66 -26.90 -13.57 -20.89
CA PRO A 66 -26.75 -12.20 -21.37
C PRO A 66 -25.51 -12.09 -22.24
N ALA A 67 -25.63 -11.35 -23.34
CA ALA A 67 -24.61 -11.13 -24.36
C ALA A 67 -23.24 -10.88 -23.74
N GLY A 68 -22.27 -11.68 -24.14
CA GLY A 68 -20.98 -11.86 -23.53
C GLY A 68 -20.24 -10.56 -23.23
N SER A 69 -19.79 -10.42 -22.00
CA SER A 69 -18.63 -9.62 -21.68
C SER A 69 -17.48 -10.12 -22.56
N SER A 70 -16.98 -9.28 -23.47
CA SER A 70 -15.82 -9.60 -24.28
C SER A 70 -14.62 -9.75 -23.33
N LEU A 71 -14.19 -10.98 -23.07
CA LEU A 71 -13.02 -11.26 -22.28
C LEU A 71 -11.77 -10.89 -23.10
N VAL A 72 -11.04 -9.91 -22.63
CA VAL A 72 -9.73 -9.54 -23.15
C VAL A 72 -8.65 -10.25 -22.34
N ARG A 73 -7.78 -11.00 -23.01
CA ARG A 73 -6.62 -11.62 -22.33
C ARG A 73 -5.51 -10.58 -22.23
N VAL A 74 -5.17 -10.21 -21.00
CA VAL A 74 -4.05 -9.32 -20.68
C VAL A 74 -2.89 -10.16 -20.13
N ARG A 75 -1.66 -9.84 -20.55
CA ARG A 75 -0.46 -10.49 -20.02
C ARG A 75 -0.22 -10.00 -18.59
N ALA A 76 0.11 -10.93 -17.69
CA ALA A 76 0.32 -10.63 -16.25
C ALA A 76 1.47 -9.63 -16.03
N ASP A 77 2.55 -9.75 -16.82
CA ASP A 77 3.71 -8.83 -16.74
C ASP A 77 3.39 -7.38 -17.12
N LEU A 78 2.41 -7.16 -17.98
CA LEU A 78 1.91 -5.83 -18.30
C LEU A 78 1.12 -5.21 -17.14
N LEU A 79 0.31 -6.02 -16.46
CA LEU A 79 -0.43 -5.57 -15.28
C LEU A 79 0.53 -5.23 -14.13
N GLU A 80 1.53 -6.06 -13.89
CA GLU A 80 2.55 -5.78 -12.86
C GLU A 80 3.30 -4.49 -13.15
N ARG A 81 3.71 -4.27 -14.40
CA ARG A 81 4.34 -3.00 -14.79
C ARG A 81 3.42 -1.81 -14.57
N ALA A 82 2.16 -1.90 -15.00
CA ALA A 82 1.20 -0.82 -14.82
C ALA A 82 0.95 -0.49 -13.33
N VAL A 83 0.93 -1.50 -12.45
CA VAL A 83 0.83 -1.31 -11.00
C VAL A 83 2.08 -0.60 -10.46
N ASN A 84 3.27 -1.03 -10.86
CA ASN A 84 4.54 -0.41 -10.43
C ASN A 84 4.66 1.03 -10.94
N GLU A 85 4.35 1.30 -12.21
CA GLU A 85 4.32 2.65 -12.79
C GLU A 85 3.33 3.56 -12.05
N SER A 86 2.14 3.02 -11.68
CA SER A 86 1.18 3.77 -10.87
C SER A 86 1.73 4.09 -9.47
N GLY A 87 2.56 3.20 -8.90
CA GLY A 87 3.30 3.45 -7.66
C GLY A 87 4.31 4.59 -7.81
N GLU A 88 5.09 4.62 -8.90
CA GLU A 88 6.05 5.69 -9.19
C GLU A 88 5.36 7.05 -9.38
N VAL A 89 4.21 7.07 -10.08
CA VAL A 89 3.40 8.29 -10.22
C VAL A 89 2.92 8.79 -8.84
N SER A 90 2.56 7.89 -7.92
CA SER A 90 2.19 8.27 -6.55
C SER A 90 3.34 8.92 -5.79
N ILE A 91 4.57 8.43 -5.95
CA ILE A 91 5.77 9.01 -5.33
C ILE A 91 6.07 10.39 -5.93
N ALA A 92 6.02 10.51 -7.26
CA ALA A 92 6.21 11.79 -7.94
C ALA A 92 5.17 12.83 -7.50
N ARG A 93 3.91 12.44 -7.36
CA ARG A 93 2.83 13.28 -6.85
C ARG A 93 3.13 13.78 -5.41
N ALA A 94 3.53 12.88 -4.51
CA ALA A 94 3.86 13.26 -3.14
C ALA A 94 5.00 14.29 -3.08
N ARG A 95 5.98 14.20 -3.99
CA ARG A 95 7.04 15.20 -4.13
C ARG A 95 6.48 16.56 -4.56
N ILE A 96 5.62 16.59 -5.58
CA ILE A 96 4.96 17.81 -6.05
C ILE A 96 4.12 18.45 -4.94
N GLU A 97 3.38 17.67 -4.16
CA GLU A 97 2.60 18.18 -3.01
C GLU A 97 3.50 18.87 -1.96
N ASN A 98 4.66 18.29 -1.67
CA ASN A 98 5.63 18.91 -0.76
C ASN A 98 6.20 20.22 -1.33
N GLU A 99 6.51 20.26 -2.63
CA GLU A 99 7.01 21.48 -3.30
C GLU A 99 5.94 22.58 -3.31
N LEU A 100 4.67 22.25 -3.58
CA LEU A 100 3.55 23.19 -3.49
C LEU A 100 3.37 23.71 -2.06
N GLY A 101 3.57 22.85 -1.05
CA GLY A 101 3.55 23.27 0.37
C GLY A 101 4.65 24.27 0.69
N ALA A 102 5.88 24.02 0.25
CA ALA A 102 7.01 24.92 0.42
C ALA A 102 6.80 26.27 -0.31
N MET A 103 6.25 26.22 -1.53
CA MET A 103 5.92 27.42 -2.29
C MET A 103 4.82 28.26 -1.60
N ARG A 104 3.81 27.59 -1.01
CA ARG A 104 2.77 28.27 -0.23
C ARG A 104 3.36 29.02 0.96
N GLN A 105 4.29 28.39 1.68
CA GLN A 105 4.97 29.03 2.81
C GLN A 105 5.78 30.27 2.35
N ALA A 106 6.54 30.12 1.27
CA ALA A 106 7.34 31.25 0.72
C ALA A 106 6.45 32.42 0.27
N LEU A 107 5.27 32.16 -0.30
CA LEU A 107 4.31 33.20 -0.67
C LEU A 107 3.65 33.85 0.57
N GLN A 108 3.44 33.12 1.66
CA GLN A 108 2.99 33.68 2.94
C GLN A 108 4.06 34.60 3.53
N ASP A 109 5.32 34.17 3.56
CA ASP A 109 6.45 34.99 4.02
C ASP A 109 6.58 36.28 3.17
N LEU A 110 6.34 36.15 1.85
CA LEU A 110 6.30 37.33 0.96
C LEU A 110 5.14 38.30 1.31
N THR A 111 3.96 37.75 1.72
CA THR A 111 2.84 38.55 2.17
C THR A 111 3.22 39.42 3.35
N GLU A 112 3.88 38.84 4.35
CA GLU A 112 4.34 39.56 5.54
C GLU A 112 5.38 40.63 5.21
N ASN A 113 6.31 40.29 4.29
CA ASN A 113 7.32 41.26 3.82
C ASN A 113 6.70 42.42 3.09
N VAL A 114 5.74 42.19 2.19
CA VAL A 114 5.02 43.24 1.45
C VAL A 114 4.21 44.15 2.42
N ALA A 115 3.52 43.54 3.39
CA ALA A 115 2.79 44.30 4.41
C ALA A 115 3.72 45.20 5.24
N ARG A 116 4.91 44.67 5.60
CA ARG A 116 5.94 45.47 6.32
C ARG A 116 6.47 46.61 5.47
N LEU A 117 6.74 46.37 4.17
CA LEU A 117 7.17 47.40 3.24
C LEU A 117 6.11 48.52 3.11
N HIS A 118 4.84 48.17 3.02
CA HIS A 118 3.75 49.15 3.01
C HIS A 118 3.73 50.01 4.27
N ALA A 119 3.89 49.39 5.45
CA ALA A 119 3.94 50.12 6.70
C ALA A 119 5.15 51.10 6.76
N GLN A 120 6.32 50.66 6.32
CA GLN A 120 7.54 51.46 6.27
C GLN A 120 7.41 52.61 5.28
N LEU A 121 6.84 52.41 4.11
CA LEU A 121 6.60 53.48 3.13
C LEU A 121 5.65 54.54 3.68
N ARG A 122 4.59 54.12 4.35
CA ARG A 122 3.64 55.02 4.98
C ARG A 122 4.28 55.86 6.08
N GLU A 123 5.17 55.27 6.88
CA GLU A 123 5.93 56.00 7.90
C GLU A 123 6.88 57.02 7.29
N VAL A 124 7.57 56.67 6.18
CA VAL A 124 8.41 57.59 5.41
C VAL A 124 7.60 58.76 4.84
N GLU A 125 6.39 58.49 4.29
CA GLU A 125 5.46 59.56 3.84
C GLU A 125 5.10 60.53 4.97
N ILE A 126 4.67 60.00 6.12
CA ILE A 126 4.30 60.80 7.30
C ILE A 126 5.48 61.65 7.80
N GLN A 127 6.67 61.04 7.88
CA GLN A 127 7.87 61.77 8.31
C GLN A 127 8.26 62.89 7.34
N ALA A 128 8.18 62.61 6.04
CA ALA A 128 8.46 63.61 5.01
C ALA A 128 7.47 64.79 5.09
N GLU A 129 6.18 64.49 5.21
CA GLU A 129 5.13 65.49 5.32
C GLU A 129 5.31 66.34 6.60
N SER A 130 5.63 65.74 7.74
CA SER A 130 5.91 66.42 9.00
C SER A 130 7.14 67.32 8.90
N GLN A 131 8.22 66.90 8.24
CA GLN A 131 9.41 67.70 8.02
C GLN A 131 9.11 68.92 7.13
N ILE A 132 8.33 68.68 6.05
CA ILE A 132 7.90 69.80 5.17
C ILE A 132 7.08 70.85 5.95
N GLN A 133 6.11 70.37 6.73
CA GLN A 133 5.28 71.29 7.54
C GLN A 133 6.09 72.11 8.57
N THR A 134 7.02 71.38 9.24
CA THR A 134 7.91 72.03 10.23
C THR A 134 8.80 73.11 9.59
N ARG A 135 9.39 72.81 8.42
CA ARG A 135 10.20 73.81 7.69
C ARG A 135 9.40 74.95 7.14
N ILE A 136 8.21 74.78 6.59
CA ILE A 136 7.30 75.82 6.15
C ILE A 136 6.93 76.75 7.32
N ALA A 137 6.68 76.17 8.51
CA ALA A 137 6.42 76.93 9.71
C ALA A 137 7.61 77.82 10.15
N GLN A 138 8.83 77.25 10.17
CA GLN A 138 10.09 77.97 10.52
C GLN A 138 10.42 79.08 9.52
N GLN A 139 10.19 78.85 8.22
CA GLN A 139 10.41 79.87 7.21
C GLN A 139 9.42 81.05 7.34
N LYS A 140 8.16 80.80 7.73
CA LYS A 140 7.20 81.85 8.02
C LYS A 140 7.62 82.76 9.17
N GLU A 141 8.32 82.21 10.17
CA GLU A 141 8.81 83.02 11.32
C GLU A 141 10.08 83.84 11.01
N THR A 142 10.97 83.34 10.11
CA THR A 142 12.28 83.97 9.86
C THR A 142 12.32 84.96 8.68
N LYS A 143 11.24 85.21 7.95
CA LYS A 143 11.22 86.13 6.77
C LYS A 143 12.35 85.88 5.77
N GLY A 144 12.84 84.64 5.68
CA GLY A 144 13.92 84.25 4.77
C GLY A 144 13.43 84.03 3.35
N ASP A 145 14.32 84.30 2.37
CA ASP A 145 14.02 84.14 0.95
C ASP A 145 13.77 82.62 0.66
N PHE A 146 12.73 82.37 -0.12
CA PHE A 146 12.28 81.01 -0.48
C PHE A 146 13.30 80.34 -1.44
N ASP A 147 13.96 79.24 -1.05
CA ASP A 147 14.86 78.48 -1.95
C ASP A 147 14.04 77.52 -2.83
N PRO A 148 13.93 77.77 -4.12
CA PRO A 148 13.18 76.96 -5.07
C PRO A 148 13.76 75.56 -5.19
N LEU A 149 15.07 75.32 -4.92
CA LEU A 149 15.78 74.08 -5.02
C LEU A 149 15.43 73.08 -3.88
N GLU A 150 15.07 73.57 -2.70
CA GLU A 150 14.59 72.74 -1.61
C GLU A 150 13.18 72.19 -1.90
N PHE A 151 12.30 72.98 -2.48
CA PHE A 151 10.96 72.58 -2.87
C PHE A 151 10.96 71.56 -3.98
N ASP A 152 11.87 71.71 -4.93
CA ASP A 152 12.04 70.73 -6.04
C ASP A 152 12.55 69.36 -5.52
N ARG A 153 13.40 69.36 -4.51
CA ARG A 153 13.84 68.13 -3.84
C ARG A 153 12.68 67.40 -3.13
N TYR A 154 11.78 68.12 -2.48
CA TYR A 154 10.64 67.52 -1.80
C TYR A 154 9.62 66.97 -2.79
N THR A 155 9.35 67.65 -3.88
CA THR A 155 8.46 67.20 -4.93
C THR A 155 8.99 65.88 -5.55
N ARG A 156 10.31 65.84 -5.81
CA ARG A 156 10.94 64.65 -6.33
C ARG A 156 10.93 63.49 -5.32
N PHE A 157 11.06 63.78 -4.04
CA PHE A 157 10.96 62.72 -2.99
C PHE A 157 9.53 62.17 -2.91
N GLN A 158 8.49 63.00 -2.95
CA GLN A 158 7.10 62.55 -2.99
C GLN A 158 6.79 61.73 -4.22
N GLU A 159 7.33 62.12 -5.37
CA GLU A 159 7.16 61.36 -6.61
C GLU A 159 7.83 59.97 -6.51
N LEU A 160 9.04 59.88 -5.94
CA LEU A 160 9.73 58.61 -5.72
C LEU A 160 8.99 57.70 -4.73
N THR A 161 8.47 58.28 -3.64
CA THR A 161 7.69 57.52 -2.64
C THR A 161 6.40 56.98 -3.24
N ARG A 162 5.73 57.79 -4.10
CA ARG A 162 4.53 57.34 -4.84
C ARG A 162 4.86 56.19 -5.81
N MET A 163 5.96 56.30 -6.58
CA MET A 163 6.39 55.24 -7.49
C MET A 163 6.75 53.95 -6.73
N LEU A 164 7.39 54.05 -5.55
CA LEU A 164 7.67 52.90 -4.69
C LEU A 164 6.37 52.28 -4.16
N ALA A 165 5.38 53.06 -3.72
CA ALA A 165 4.10 52.54 -3.28
C ALA A 165 3.35 51.79 -4.40
N GLU A 166 3.39 52.34 -5.63
CA GLU A 166 2.84 51.68 -6.81
C GLU A 166 3.55 50.35 -7.09
N SER A 167 4.89 50.30 -7.05
CA SER A 167 5.68 49.08 -7.24
C SER A 167 5.37 48.01 -6.18
N VAL A 168 5.18 48.39 -4.91
CA VAL A 168 4.80 47.46 -3.84
C VAL A 168 3.37 46.92 -4.03
N ASN A 169 2.45 47.74 -4.54
CA ASN A 169 1.10 47.30 -4.92
C ASN A 169 1.14 46.29 -6.09
N ASP A 170 2.00 46.52 -7.07
CA ASP A 170 2.18 45.58 -8.18
C ASP A 170 2.70 44.26 -7.68
N VAL A 171 3.68 44.23 -6.79
CA VAL A 171 4.17 43.01 -6.14
C VAL A 171 3.06 42.28 -5.38
N ALA A 172 2.23 43.01 -4.62
CA ALA A 172 1.07 42.44 -3.92
C ALA A 172 0.07 41.79 -4.89
N THR A 173 -0.14 42.43 -6.04
CA THR A 173 -1.02 41.89 -7.09
C THR A 173 -0.47 40.60 -7.69
N VAL A 174 0.81 40.57 -8.06
CA VAL A 174 1.49 39.42 -8.59
C VAL A 174 1.46 38.24 -7.58
N GLN A 175 1.72 38.55 -6.31
CA GLN A 175 1.66 37.58 -5.22
C GLN A 175 0.25 36.96 -5.07
N THR A 176 -0.80 37.81 -5.08
CA THR A 176 -2.20 37.34 -5.00
C THR A 176 -2.54 36.40 -6.16
N ASN A 177 -2.07 36.72 -7.36
CA ASN A 177 -2.26 35.88 -8.54
C ASN A 177 -1.48 34.54 -8.42
N ALA A 178 -0.25 34.60 -7.91
CA ALA A 178 0.56 33.41 -7.66
C ALA A 178 -0.11 32.49 -6.62
N MET A 179 -0.65 33.05 -5.53
CA MET A 179 -1.38 32.28 -4.51
C MET A 179 -2.62 31.60 -5.10
N ARG A 180 -3.40 32.30 -5.92
CA ARG A 180 -4.57 31.74 -6.59
C ARG A 180 -4.18 30.60 -7.55
N SER A 181 -3.10 30.76 -8.30
CA SER A 181 -2.57 29.71 -9.18
C SER A 181 -2.12 28.48 -8.38
N LEU A 182 -1.47 28.69 -7.24
CA LEU A 182 -1.05 27.63 -6.32
C LEU A 182 -2.24 26.85 -5.73
N ASP A 183 -3.30 27.57 -5.35
CA ASP A 183 -4.53 26.94 -4.84
C ASP A 183 -5.21 26.11 -5.93
N GLY A 184 -5.23 26.59 -7.18
CA GLY A 184 -5.69 25.83 -8.34
C GLY A 184 -4.87 24.55 -8.55
N ALA A 185 -3.54 24.65 -8.57
CA ALA A 185 -2.64 23.50 -8.69
C ALA A 185 -2.84 22.49 -7.55
N SER A 186 -3.04 22.95 -6.32
CA SER A 186 -3.32 22.07 -5.17
C SER A 186 -4.64 21.31 -5.34
N GLN A 187 -5.69 21.96 -5.84
CA GLN A 187 -6.96 21.30 -6.13
C GLN A 187 -6.83 20.27 -7.25
N ASP A 188 -6.07 20.56 -8.28
CA ASP A 188 -5.81 19.60 -9.37
C ASP A 188 -5.03 18.39 -8.86
N MET A 189 -4.04 18.58 -7.95
CA MET A 189 -3.34 17.47 -7.30
C MET A 189 -4.29 16.55 -6.51
N LEU A 190 -5.29 17.10 -5.83
CA LEU A 190 -6.30 16.28 -5.14
C LEU A 190 -7.15 15.46 -6.12
N ARG A 191 -7.54 16.04 -7.28
CA ARG A 191 -8.24 15.31 -8.34
C ARG A 191 -7.37 14.20 -8.94
N HIS A 192 -6.10 14.49 -9.23
CA HIS A 192 -5.13 13.49 -9.69
C HIS A 192 -4.99 12.35 -8.70
N ALA A 193 -4.95 12.64 -7.39
CA ALA A 193 -4.92 11.63 -6.34
C ALA A 193 -6.12 10.67 -6.41
N GLN A 194 -7.31 11.21 -6.67
CA GLN A 194 -8.52 10.39 -6.81
C GLN A 194 -8.45 9.50 -8.03
N VAL A 195 -8.15 10.06 -9.20
CA VAL A 195 -8.05 9.31 -10.46
C VAL A 195 -6.99 8.20 -10.35
N LEU A 196 -5.86 8.48 -9.70
CA LEU A 196 -4.80 7.50 -9.51
C LEU A 196 -5.24 6.35 -8.60
N ARG A 197 -5.95 6.65 -7.50
CA ARG A 197 -6.54 5.61 -6.63
C ARG A 197 -7.52 4.71 -7.38
N ASP A 198 -8.40 5.31 -8.17
CA ASP A 198 -9.39 4.58 -8.97
C ASP A 198 -8.69 3.70 -10.02
N LEU A 199 -7.63 4.22 -10.67
CA LEU A 199 -6.81 3.45 -11.61
C LEU A 199 -6.13 2.26 -10.91
N GLN A 200 -5.49 2.48 -9.77
CA GLN A 200 -4.86 1.41 -8.99
C GLN A 200 -5.88 0.34 -8.59
N GLN A 201 -7.05 0.75 -8.13
CA GLN A 201 -8.11 -0.19 -7.76
C GLN A 201 -8.60 -1.01 -8.98
N ASN A 202 -8.75 -0.39 -10.14
CA ASN A 202 -9.13 -1.09 -11.36
C ASN A 202 -8.05 -2.06 -11.84
N LEU A 203 -6.77 -1.67 -11.78
CA LEU A 203 -5.63 -2.55 -12.09
C LEU A 203 -5.59 -3.75 -11.14
N MET A 204 -5.81 -3.53 -9.84
CA MET A 204 -5.88 -4.62 -8.86
C MET A 204 -7.05 -5.57 -9.13
N ARG A 205 -8.24 -5.05 -9.48
CA ARG A 205 -9.38 -5.90 -9.87
C ARG A 205 -9.09 -6.78 -11.08
N MET A 206 -8.36 -6.27 -12.08
CA MET A 206 -7.96 -7.08 -13.25
C MET A 206 -6.98 -8.19 -12.91
N ARG A 207 -6.28 -8.11 -11.76
CA ARG A 207 -5.34 -9.12 -11.27
C ARG A 207 -6.01 -10.22 -10.45
N MET A 208 -7.27 -10.04 -10.06
CA MET A 208 -8.00 -11.02 -9.27
C MET A 208 -8.28 -12.30 -10.05
N VAL A 209 -8.16 -13.43 -9.37
CA VAL A 209 -8.49 -14.76 -9.88
C VAL A 209 -9.36 -15.49 -8.87
N GLN A 210 -10.27 -16.34 -9.36
CA GLN A 210 -11.10 -17.15 -8.46
C GLN A 210 -10.27 -18.21 -7.75
N PHE A 211 -10.50 -18.42 -6.46
CA PHE A 211 -9.85 -19.48 -5.68
C PHE A 211 -10.05 -20.87 -6.30
N GLY A 212 -11.19 -21.09 -6.94
CA GLY A 212 -11.51 -22.33 -7.64
C GLY A 212 -10.48 -22.78 -8.68
N THR A 213 -9.64 -21.87 -9.19
CA THR A 213 -8.58 -22.20 -10.16
C THR A 213 -7.54 -23.19 -9.62
N ILE A 214 -7.37 -23.25 -8.30
CA ILE A 214 -6.44 -24.21 -7.65
C ILE A 214 -7.15 -25.44 -7.08
N SER A 215 -8.48 -25.52 -7.08
CA SER A 215 -9.24 -26.60 -6.43
C SER A 215 -8.83 -27.98 -6.92
N ASP A 216 -8.70 -28.18 -8.23
CA ASP A 216 -8.28 -29.48 -8.79
C ASP A 216 -6.88 -29.90 -8.31
N ARG A 217 -6.01 -28.94 -8.07
CA ARG A 217 -4.68 -29.19 -7.52
C ARG A 217 -4.78 -29.63 -6.06
N LEU A 218 -5.62 -28.99 -5.25
CA LEU A 218 -5.85 -29.37 -3.85
C LEU A 218 -6.45 -30.79 -3.75
N TYR A 219 -7.46 -31.11 -4.57
CA TYR A 219 -8.02 -32.46 -4.62
C TYR A 219 -6.96 -33.54 -4.94
N ARG A 220 -6.05 -33.26 -5.88
CA ARG A 220 -4.95 -34.17 -6.21
C ARG A 220 -3.99 -34.39 -5.04
N VAL A 221 -3.63 -33.30 -4.34
CA VAL A 221 -2.73 -33.35 -3.19
C VAL A 221 -3.31 -34.21 -2.06
N VAL A 222 -4.59 -33.95 -1.69
CA VAL A 222 -5.26 -34.72 -0.63
C VAL A 222 -5.41 -36.17 -1.02
N ARG A 223 -5.80 -36.46 -2.26
CA ARG A 223 -5.91 -37.87 -2.77
C ARG A 223 -4.58 -38.60 -2.73
N GLN A 224 -3.50 -37.93 -3.14
CA GLN A 224 -2.16 -38.57 -3.11
C GLN A 224 -1.72 -38.79 -1.67
N ALA A 225 -1.81 -37.81 -0.80
CA ALA A 225 -1.46 -37.92 0.61
C ALA A 225 -2.28 -39.03 1.33
N ALA A 226 -3.58 -39.11 1.04
CA ALA A 226 -4.45 -40.15 1.59
C ALA A 226 -4.04 -41.56 1.15
N LYS A 227 -3.68 -41.71 -0.14
CA LYS A 227 -3.17 -42.98 -0.68
C LYS A 227 -1.85 -43.39 -0.01
N ASP A 228 -0.92 -42.46 0.12
CA ASP A 228 0.40 -42.71 0.69
C ASP A 228 0.30 -43.05 2.19
N ALA A 229 -0.65 -42.42 2.90
CA ALA A 229 -0.94 -42.70 4.31
C ALA A 229 -1.88 -43.90 4.55
N GLY A 230 -2.44 -44.50 3.51
CA GLY A 230 -3.40 -45.63 3.63
C GLY A 230 -4.72 -45.21 4.30
N LYS A 231 -5.13 -43.94 4.21
CA LYS A 231 -6.30 -43.39 4.88
C LYS A 231 -7.42 -43.03 3.89
N ARG A 232 -8.67 -43.03 4.37
CA ARG A 232 -9.81 -42.56 3.60
C ARG A 232 -10.12 -41.12 3.99
N VAL A 233 -10.00 -40.20 3.03
CA VAL A 233 -10.17 -38.74 3.28
C VAL A 233 -10.99 -38.14 2.16
N SER A 234 -11.95 -37.30 2.52
CA SER A 234 -12.70 -36.41 1.61
C SER A 234 -12.29 -34.98 1.81
N LEU A 235 -12.26 -34.19 0.72
CA LEU A 235 -12.00 -32.76 0.74
C LEU A 235 -13.27 -32.02 0.31
N ASP A 236 -13.74 -31.09 1.12
CA ASP A 236 -14.84 -30.16 0.82
C ASP A 236 -14.27 -28.75 0.63
N VAL A 237 -14.43 -28.17 -0.58
CA VAL A 237 -13.93 -26.82 -0.91
C VAL A 237 -15.12 -25.90 -1.11
N ARG A 238 -15.25 -24.88 -0.26
CA ARG A 238 -16.30 -23.89 -0.27
C ARG A 238 -15.74 -22.50 -0.61
N GLY A 239 -16.56 -21.67 -1.27
CA GLY A 239 -16.13 -20.33 -1.65
C GLY A 239 -15.19 -20.29 -2.85
N ALA A 240 -15.25 -21.27 -3.76
CA ALA A 240 -14.44 -21.37 -4.97
C ALA A 240 -14.56 -20.13 -5.90
N SER A 241 -15.66 -19.39 -5.82
CA SER A 241 -15.93 -18.15 -6.59
C SER A 241 -15.32 -16.89 -5.97
N VAL A 242 -14.76 -16.97 -4.76
CA VAL A 242 -14.11 -15.83 -4.11
C VAL A 242 -12.87 -15.43 -4.92
N GLU A 243 -12.77 -14.14 -5.20
CA GLU A 243 -11.65 -13.58 -5.94
C GLU A 243 -10.51 -13.22 -4.99
N ILE A 244 -9.29 -13.60 -5.37
CA ILE A 244 -8.06 -13.36 -4.62
C ILE A 244 -7.02 -12.80 -5.59
N ASP A 245 -6.14 -11.91 -5.11
CA ASP A 245 -5.01 -11.46 -5.90
C ASP A 245 -4.17 -12.65 -6.36
N ARG A 246 -3.85 -12.69 -7.64
CA ARG A 246 -3.11 -13.80 -8.26
C ARG A 246 -1.77 -14.06 -7.58
N GLY A 247 -1.00 -13.00 -7.27
CA GLY A 247 0.30 -13.14 -6.60
C GLY A 247 0.17 -13.68 -5.17
N VAL A 248 -0.88 -13.26 -4.44
CA VAL A 248 -1.20 -13.81 -3.12
C VAL A 248 -1.55 -15.29 -3.23
N LEU A 249 -2.42 -15.67 -4.19
CA LEU A 249 -2.83 -17.05 -4.39
C LEU A 249 -1.65 -17.94 -4.77
N GLU A 250 -0.81 -17.52 -5.73
CA GLU A 250 0.36 -18.28 -6.19
C GLU A 250 1.35 -18.55 -5.05
N ARG A 251 1.59 -17.58 -4.16
CA ARG A 251 2.45 -17.73 -2.98
C ARG A 251 1.81 -18.64 -1.92
N MET A 252 0.50 -18.58 -1.77
CA MET A 252 -0.23 -19.40 -0.78
C MET A 252 -0.44 -20.85 -1.20
N VAL A 253 -0.27 -21.21 -2.47
CA VAL A 253 -0.48 -22.60 -2.94
C VAL A 253 0.38 -23.60 -2.16
N ALA A 254 1.67 -23.36 -2.00
CA ALA A 254 2.57 -24.27 -1.29
C ALA A 254 2.26 -24.38 0.21
N PRO A 255 2.03 -23.29 0.96
CA PRO A 255 1.48 -23.33 2.32
C PRO A 255 0.19 -24.13 2.46
N ILE A 256 -0.78 -23.89 1.57
CA ILE A 256 -2.07 -24.60 1.58
C ILE A 256 -1.86 -26.11 1.39
N GLU A 257 -1.07 -26.51 0.41
CA GLU A 257 -0.75 -27.93 0.17
C GLU A 257 -0.05 -28.57 1.38
N HIS A 258 0.80 -27.80 2.08
CA HIS A 258 1.47 -28.29 3.28
C HIS A 258 0.47 -28.53 4.42
N LEU A 259 -0.44 -27.55 4.69
CA LEU A 259 -1.49 -27.73 5.70
C LEU A 259 -2.38 -28.94 5.39
N LEU A 260 -2.77 -29.14 4.12
CA LEU A 260 -3.56 -30.29 3.70
C LEU A 260 -2.83 -31.62 3.89
N ARG A 261 -1.54 -31.68 3.55
CA ARG A 261 -0.71 -32.89 3.80
C ARG A 261 -0.60 -33.18 5.29
N ASN A 262 -0.39 -32.16 6.12
CA ASN A 262 -0.34 -32.35 7.58
C ASN A 262 -1.68 -32.82 8.14
N ALA A 263 -2.80 -32.29 7.69
CA ALA A 263 -4.11 -32.76 8.08
C ALA A 263 -4.29 -34.26 7.77
N VAL A 264 -3.91 -34.70 6.55
CA VAL A 264 -3.99 -36.10 6.17
C VAL A 264 -3.00 -37.00 6.94
N ALA A 265 -1.74 -36.58 7.01
CA ALA A 265 -0.67 -37.40 7.60
C ALA A 265 -0.83 -37.51 9.13
N HIS A 266 -1.05 -36.41 9.81
CA HIS A 266 -0.99 -36.27 11.27
C HIS A 266 -2.35 -36.05 11.93
N GLY A 267 -3.28 -35.33 11.27
CA GLY A 267 -4.60 -35.02 11.80
C GLY A 267 -5.55 -36.19 11.73
N ILE A 268 -5.87 -36.64 10.52
CA ILE A 268 -6.84 -37.74 10.30
C ILE A 268 -6.25 -39.09 10.80
N GLU A 269 -7.05 -39.84 11.58
CA GLU A 269 -6.72 -41.17 12.07
C GLU A 269 -6.89 -42.23 10.98
N ALA A 270 -6.32 -43.44 11.19
CA ALA A 270 -6.61 -44.60 10.37
C ALA A 270 -8.07 -45.00 10.48
N SER A 271 -8.65 -45.61 9.42
CA SER A 271 -10.06 -45.97 9.35
C SER A 271 -10.54 -46.77 10.58
N ASP A 272 -9.71 -47.73 11.02
CA ASP A 272 -10.02 -48.62 12.16
C ASP A 272 -10.04 -47.81 13.49
N GLU A 273 -9.09 -46.90 13.69
CA GLU A 273 -9.03 -46.00 14.86
C GLU A 273 -10.25 -45.07 14.88
N ARG A 274 -10.66 -44.53 13.72
CA ARG A 274 -11.84 -43.67 13.62
C ARG A 274 -13.13 -44.41 14.01
N LEU A 275 -13.31 -45.60 13.48
CA LEU A 275 -14.47 -46.43 13.82
C LEU A 275 -14.50 -46.80 15.31
N ALA A 276 -13.36 -47.12 15.89
CA ALA A 276 -13.22 -47.41 17.32
C ALA A 276 -13.55 -46.17 18.19
N GLY A 277 -13.22 -44.97 17.68
CA GLY A 277 -13.56 -43.70 18.32
C GLY A 277 -14.99 -43.18 18.03
N GLY A 278 -15.83 -43.97 17.32
CA GLY A 278 -17.21 -43.58 16.98
C GLY A 278 -17.33 -42.51 15.88
N LYS A 279 -16.26 -42.27 15.10
CA LYS A 279 -16.23 -41.39 13.95
C LYS A 279 -16.59 -42.15 12.65
N ALA A 280 -16.92 -41.39 11.60
CA ALA A 280 -17.09 -41.94 10.26
C ALA A 280 -15.74 -42.53 9.75
N GLU A 281 -15.80 -43.59 8.97
CA GLU A 281 -14.61 -44.24 8.38
C GLU A 281 -13.79 -43.29 7.54
N THR A 282 -14.44 -42.40 6.81
CA THR A 282 -13.80 -41.38 5.96
C THR A 282 -13.63 -40.08 6.77
N GLY A 283 -12.38 -39.61 6.88
CA GLY A 283 -12.09 -38.31 7.45
C GLY A 283 -12.51 -37.15 6.53
N GLU A 284 -12.93 -36.06 7.11
CA GLU A 284 -13.35 -34.85 6.38
C GLU A 284 -12.31 -33.74 6.57
N ILE A 285 -11.83 -33.19 5.45
CA ILE A 285 -11.05 -31.95 5.43
C ILE A 285 -11.91 -30.92 4.73
N ARG A 286 -12.05 -29.74 5.35
CA ARG A 286 -12.81 -28.62 4.80
C ARG A 286 -11.88 -27.44 4.55
N VAL A 287 -11.96 -26.90 3.35
CA VAL A 287 -11.34 -25.62 2.97
C VAL A 287 -12.46 -24.63 2.65
N GLU A 288 -12.57 -23.59 3.42
CA GLU A 288 -13.58 -22.55 3.20
C GLU A 288 -12.88 -21.22 2.95
N VAL A 289 -13.28 -20.54 1.88
CA VAL A 289 -12.78 -19.22 1.51
C VAL A 289 -13.92 -18.24 1.54
N ARG A 290 -13.72 -17.13 2.23
CA ARG A 290 -14.69 -16.04 2.30
C ARG A 290 -13.98 -14.71 2.28
N GLN A 291 -14.67 -13.69 1.80
CA GLN A 291 -14.20 -12.31 1.87
C GLN A 291 -14.86 -11.62 3.06
N GLU A 292 -14.06 -11.01 3.91
CA GLU A 292 -14.51 -10.22 5.06
C GLU A 292 -13.92 -8.81 4.96
N GLY A 293 -14.72 -7.87 4.45
CA GLY A 293 -14.27 -6.49 4.24
C GLY A 293 -13.11 -6.42 3.23
N ASN A 294 -11.92 -6.04 3.70
CA ASN A 294 -10.70 -5.94 2.89
C ASN A 294 -9.75 -7.12 3.09
N GLU A 295 -10.20 -8.18 3.72
CA GLU A 295 -9.44 -9.41 3.95
C GLU A 295 -10.09 -10.59 3.24
N VAL A 296 -9.27 -11.55 2.84
CA VAL A 296 -9.70 -12.90 2.48
C VAL A 296 -9.38 -13.81 3.66
N VAL A 297 -10.39 -14.51 4.14
CA VAL A 297 -10.26 -15.48 5.21
C VAL A 297 -10.29 -16.89 4.61
N LEU A 298 -9.20 -17.63 4.83
CA LEU A 298 -9.03 -19.03 4.43
C LEU A 298 -9.12 -19.88 5.69
N LEU A 299 -10.10 -20.76 5.76
CA LEU A 299 -10.29 -21.68 6.87
C LEU A 299 -9.96 -23.09 6.38
N PHE A 300 -9.05 -23.75 7.08
CA PHE A 300 -8.68 -25.15 6.89
C PHE A 300 -9.06 -25.91 8.15
N ALA A 301 -9.94 -26.90 8.06
CA ALA A 301 -10.37 -27.68 9.20
C ALA A 301 -10.34 -29.18 8.85
N ASP A 302 -9.86 -29.98 9.78
CA ASP A 302 -9.99 -31.44 9.76
C ASP A 302 -10.84 -31.92 10.95
N ASP A 303 -11.40 -33.12 10.82
CA ASP A 303 -12.16 -33.81 11.88
C ASP A 303 -11.32 -34.92 12.55
N GLY A 304 -9.99 -34.75 12.52
CA GLY A 304 -9.04 -35.73 13.02
C GLY A 304 -8.90 -35.73 14.56
N ARG A 305 -7.74 -36.24 15.03
CA ARG A 305 -7.43 -36.37 16.45
C ARG A 305 -7.15 -35.07 17.19
N GLY A 306 -6.91 -33.94 16.44
CA GLY A 306 -6.43 -32.69 16.98
C GLY A 306 -4.93 -32.71 17.28
N LEU A 307 -4.45 -31.62 17.92
CA LEU A 307 -3.06 -31.50 18.34
C LEU A 307 -2.79 -32.32 19.60
N ASP A 308 -1.65 -33.01 19.63
CA ASP A 308 -1.14 -33.71 20.81
C ASP A 308 -0.31 -32.75 21.66
N TYR A 309 -0.99 -32.03 22.56
CA TYR A 309 -0.34 -31.02 23.41
C TYR A 309 0.74 -31.62 24.32
N ALA A 310 0.62 -32.89 24.71
CA ALA A 310 1.63 -33.55 25.52
C ALA A 310 2.95 -33.75 24.72
N LYS A 311 2.85 -34.13 23.46
CA LYS A 311 4.03 -34.25 22.57
C LYS A 311 4.60 -32.88 22.22
N ILE A 312 3.74 -31.87 21.98
CA ILE A 312 4.17 -30.50 21.72
C ILE A 312 4.95 -29.95 22.90
N LEU A 313 4.42 -30.09 24.14
CA LEU A 313 5.10 -29.66 25.36
C LEU A 313 6.43 -30.37 25.57
N ALA A 314 6.48 -31.70 25.38
CA ALA A 314 7.71 -32.49 25.51
C ALA A 314 8.78 -31.98 24.52
N ARG A 315 8.38 -31.76 23.27
CA ARG A 315 9.28 -31.23 22.21
C ARG A 315 9.73 -29.81 22.48
N ALA A 316 8.82 -28.93 22.93
CA ALA A 316 9.13 -27.54 23.27
C ALA A 316 10.16 -27.46 24.42
N ARG A 317 10.06 -28.35 25.41
CA ARG A 317 11.06 -28.46 26.50
C ARG A 317 12.41 -28.99 25.99
N GLU A 318 12.40 -29.99 25.10
CA GLU A 318 13.61 -30.56 24.51
C GLU A 318 14.44 -29.52 23.76
N ILE A 319 13.77 -28.63 23.00
CA ILE A 319 14.43 -27.59 22.21
C ILE A 319 14.61 -26.26 22.99
N GLY A 320 14.23 -26.24 24.27
CA GLY A 320 14.45 -25.07 25.15
C GLY A 320 13.51 -23.90 24.93
N LEU A 321 12.37 -24.08 24.26
CA LEU A 321 11.34 -23.03 24.10
C LEU A 321 10.49 -22.85 25.36
N VAL A 322 10.44 -23.87 26.25
CA VAL A 322 9.67 -23.85 27.48
C VAL A 322 10.57 -24.33 28.62
N GLU A 323 10.56 -23.59 29.72
CA GLU A 323 11.28 -24.02 30.93
C GLU A 323 10.70 -25.33 31.47
N PRO A 324 11.52 -26.18 32.15
CA PRO A 324 11.09 -27.49 32.63
C PRO A 324 9.85 -27.44 33.52
N ASP A 325 9.72 -26.41 34.35
CA ASP A 325 8.64 -26.25 35.33
C ASP A 325 7.46 -25.41 34.84
N ALA A 326 7.57 -24.79 33.64
CA ALA A 326 6.51 -23.97 33.08
C ALA A 326 5.36 -24.85 32.55
N GLN A 327 4.14 -24.37 32.75
CA GLN A 327 2.90 -24.97 32.22
C GLN A 327 2.20 -24.00 31.28
N PRO A 328 2.62 -23.91 30.03
CA PRO A 328 1.97 -23.08 29.05
C PRO A 328 0.54 -23.55 28.77
N SER A 329 -0.34 -22.60 28.42
CA SER A 329 -1.71 -22.88 28.01
C SER A 329 -1.74 -23.62 26.66
N GLU A 330 -2.87 -24.29 26.35
CA GLU A 330 -3.07 -24.96 25.05
C GLU A 330 -2.90 -24.01 23.87
N ARG A 331 -3.27 -22.74 24.04
CA ARG A 331 -3.09 -21.69 23.05
C ARG A 331 -1.60 -21.41 22.80
N GLU A 332 -0.83 -21.20 23.85
CA GLU A 332 0.62 -21.00 23.73
C GLU A 332 1.32 -22.19 23.07
N LEU A 333 0.90 -23.41 23.46
CA LEU A 333 1.41 -24.64 22.84
C LEU A 333 1.06 -24.73 21.35
N SER A 334 -0.16 -24.33 20.97
CA SER A 334 -0.57 -24.28 19.56
C SER A 334 0.27 -23.31 18.75
N GLU A 335 0.62 -22.14 19.31
CA GLU A 335 1.47 -21.15 18.64
C GLU A 335 2.91 -21.64 18.48
N MET A 336 3.41 -22.50 19.37
CA MET A 336 4.78 -23.06 19.30
C MET A 336 5.03 -23.96 18.09
N ILE A 337 4.00 -24.54 17.48
CA ILE A 337 4.18 -25.37 16.26
C ILE A 337 4.75 -24.56 15.08
N PHE A 338 4.61 -23.25 15.14
CA PHE A 338 5.17 -22.32 14.15
C PHE A 338 6.61 -21.87 14.46
N ALA A 339 7.20 -22.33 15.57
CA ALA A 339 8.57 -21.96 15.91
C ALA A 339 9.55 -22.56 14.89
N PRO A 340 10.60 -21.84 14.48
CA PRO A 340 11.59 -22.35 13.52
C PRO A 340 12.18 -23.68 13.96
N GLY A 341 12.16 -24.67 13.07
CA GLY A 341 12.69 -26.02 13.34
C GLY A 341 11.82 -26.86 14.30
N PHE A 342 10.60 -26.42 14.62
CA PHE A 342 9.67 -27.20 15.43
C PHE A 342 9.03 -28.29 14.57
N SER A 343 9.36 -29.54 14.84
CA SER A 343 8.70 -30.70 14.25
C SER A 343 8.53 -31.77 15.33
N THR A 344 7.35 -32.35 15.43
CA THR A 344 7.04 -33.46 16.32
C THR A 344 7.29 -34.84 15.66
N ALA A 345 7.66 -34.83 14.36
CA ALA A 345 8.01 -36.05 13.61
C ALA A 345 9.42 -36.52 13.98
N SER A 346 9.55 -37.77 14.36
CA SER A 346 10.83 -38.43 14.73
C SER A 346 11.70 -38.80 13.50
N GLU A 347 11.15 -38.78 12.31
CA GLU A 347 11.85 -39.05 11.05
C GLU A 347 11.56 -37.99 10.00
N VAL A 348 12.61 -37.51 9.35
CA VAL A 348 12.50 -36.71 8.14
C VAL A 348 12.09 -37.67 7.02
N THR A 349 10.79 -37.82 6.81
CA THR A 349 10.29 -38.63 5.70
C THR A 349 10.60 -37.92 4.38
N GLU A 350 11.19 -38.61 3.42
CA GLU A 350 11.49 -38.14 2.04
C GLU A 350 10.24 -37.60 1.31
N LEU A 351 9.02 -37.91 1.80
CA LEU A 351 7.75 -37.37 1.30
C LEU A 351 7.54 -35.86 1.60
N ALA A 352 8.26 -35.31 2.58
CA ALA A 352 8.20 -33.88 2.92
C ALA A 352 9.31 -33.10 2.23
N GLY A 353 9.60 -33.35 0.95
CA GLY A 353 10.68 -32.77 0.16
C GLY A 353 11.04 -31.34 0.59
N ARG A 354 12.23 -31.16 1.18
CA ARG A 354 12.81 -29.95 1.74
C ARG A 354 12.13 -29.45 3.02
N GLY A 355 12.19 -30.15 4.15
CA GLY A 355 12.07 -29.57 5.51
C GLY A 355 11.09 -28.39 5.70
N VAL A 356 9.95 -28.40 5.01
CA VAL A 356 8.95 -27.33 5.10
C VAL A 356 8.09 -27.60 6.31
N GLY A 357 8.34 -26.87 7.40
CA GLY A 357 7.55 -26.94 8.62
C GLY A 357 6.38 -25.94 8.61
N ALA A 358 5.61 -25.92 9.68
CA ALA A 358 4.55 -24.94 9.87
C ALA A 358 5.09 -23.49 9.98
N ASP A 359 6.37 -23.33 10.35
CA ASP A 359 7.10 -22.07 10.37
C ASP A 359 7.14 -21.38 9.00
N VAL A 360 7.28 -22.15 7.92
CA VAL A 360 7.25 -21.61 6.56
C VAL A 360 5.86 -21.11 6.20
N VAL A 361 4.79 -21.78 6.67
CA VAL A 361 3.41 -21.29 6.47
C VAL A 361 3.22 -19.94 7.15
N LEU A 362 3.63 -19.82 8.41
CA LEU A 362 3.56 -18.55 9.16
C LEU A 362 4.38 -17.46 8.48
N SER A 363 5.63 -17.75 8.10
CA SER A 363 6.52 -16.79 7.42
C SER A 363 5.92 -16.29 6.12
N GLU A 364 5.31 -17.17 5.32
CA GLU A 364 4.69 -16.78 4.04
C GLU A 364 3.44 -15.93 4.27
N VAL A 365 2.57 -16.30 5.22
CA VAL A 365 1.39 -15.50 5.61
C VAL A 365 1.80 -14.11 6.10
N GLN A 366 2.80 -14.04 6.99
CA GLN A 366 3.31 -12.76 7.51
C GLN A 366 3.96 -11.89 6.41
N SER A 367 4.69 -12.50 5.49
CA SER A 367 5.30 -11.79 4.36
C SER A 367 4.26 -11.18 3.40
N LEU A 368 3.05 -11.74 3.38
CA LEU A 368 1.88 -11.20 2.67
C LEU A 368 1.11 -10.16 3.49
N GLY A 369 1.56 -9.86 4.73
CA GLY A 369 0.88 -8.96 5.66
C GLY A 369 -0.36 -9.58 6.32
N GLY A 370 -0.45 -10.91 6.31
CA GLY A 370 -1.54 -11.66 6.92
C GLY A 370 -1.22 -12.15 8.33
N ARG A 371 -2.18 -12.85 8.92
CA ARG A 371 -2.07 -13.54 10.20
C ARG A 371 -2.69 -14.92 10.11
N ILE A 372 -2.25 -15.83 10.97
CA ILE A 372 -2.77 -17.19 11.08
C ILE A 372 -3.14 -17.47 12.53
N ASP A 373 -4.34 -17.97 12.74
CA ASP A 373 -4.85 -18.43 14.02
C ASP A 373 -5.06 -19.93 13.97
N ILE A 374 -4.88 -20.61 15.10
CA ILE A 374 -5.06 -22.05 15.24
C ILE A 374 -5.99 -22.34 16.42
N ASP A 375 -6.95 -23.25 16.19
CA ASP A 375 -7.83 -23.80 17.19
C ASP A 375 -7.85 -25.32 17.04
N SER A 376 -7.62 -26.05 18.14
CA SER A 376 -7.58 -27.52 18.08
C SER A 376 -8.19 -28.09 19.36
N GLN A 377 -8.99 -29.14 19.17
CA GLN A 377 -9.59 -29.89 20.25
C GLN A 377 -9.29 -31.38 20.10
N ALA A 378 -8.79 -31.98 21.16
CA ALA A 378 -8.50 -33.41 21.18
C ALA A 378 -9.73 -34.24 20.76
N GLY A 379 -9.57 -35.12 19.76
CA GLY A 379 -10.62 -35.97 19.22
C GLY A 379 -11.61 -35.25 18.29
N ARG A 380 -11.54 -33.93 18.10
CA ARG A 380 -12.43 -33.14 17.24
C ARG A 380 -11.76 -32.53 16.02
N GLY A 381 -10.41 -32.55 16.00
CA GLY A 381 -9.62 -32.05 14.88
C GLY A 381 -8.96 -30.72 15.12
N THR A 382 -8.40 -30.18 14.04
CA THR A 382 -7.66 -28.90 14.07
C THR A 382 -8.23 -27.95 13.03
N ARG A 383 -8.23 -26.66 13.36
CA ARG A 383 -8.68 -25.56 12.49
C ARG A 383 -7.59 -24.50 12.41
N PHE A 384 -7.18 -24.20 11.20
CA PHE A 384 -6.33 -23.05 10.88
C PHE A 384 -7.19 -21.96 10.22
N THR A 385 -7.09 -20.74 10.69
CA THR A 385 -7.76 -19.58 10.10
C THR A 385 -6.68 -18.61 9.64
N VAL A 386 -6.55 -18.43 8.32
CA VAL A 386 -5.56 -17.55 7.72
C VAL A 386 -6.28 -16.31 7.21
N HIS A 387 -5.86 -15.16 7.67
CA HIS A 387 -6.35 -13.85 7.22
C HIS A 387 -5.30 -13.22 6.32
N LEU A 388 -5.68 -12.91 5.11
CA LEU A 388 -4.82 -12.26 4.12
C LEU A 388 -5.46 -10.97 3.65
N PRO A 389 -4.70 -9.90 3.42
CA PRO A 389 -5.24 -8.71 2.78
C PRO A 389 -5.70 -9.06 1.35
N LEU A 390 -6.82 -8.51 0.92
CA LEU A 390 -7.40 -8.75 -0.41
C LEU A 390 -6.44 -8.36 -1.53
N THR A 391 -5.63 -7.35 -1.30
CA THR A 391 -4.60 -6.84 -2.22
C THR A 391 -3.26 -6.77 -1.51
N LEU A 392 -2.16 -6.93 -2.23
CA LEU A 392 -0.85 -6.56 -1.72
C LEU A 392 -0.90 -5.09 -1.31
N ALA A 393 -0.84 -4.83 -0.01
CA ALA A 393 -0.95 -3.48 0.52
C ALA A 393 0.28 -2.68 0.10
N ILE A 394 0.12 -1.76 -0.86
CA ILE A 394 1.08 -0.68 -1.05
C ILE A 394 0.76 0.34 0.05
N ALA A 395 1.48 0.27 1.16
CA ALA A 395 1.37 1.26 2.21
C ALA A 395 2.35 2.40 1.94
N GLN A 396 1.86 3.64 2.00
CA GLN A 396 2.76 4.80 2.12
C GLN A 396 3.37 4.75 3.51
N VAL A 397 4.70 4.76 3.58
CA VAL A 397 5.42 4.69 4.83
C VAL A 397 6.42 5.83 4.97
N VAL A 398 6.60 6.31 6.18
CA VAL A 398 7.73 7.14 6.56
C VAL A 398 8.86 6.22 6.98
N VAL A 399 9.96 6.24 6.24
CA VAL A 399 11.14 5.44 6.59
C VAL A 399 11.95 6.22 7.62
N VAL A 400 12.10 5.65 8.80
CA VAL A 400 12.95 6.19 9.88
C VAL A 400 14.15 5.29 10.09
N THR A 401 15.31 5.87 10.38
CA THR A 401 16.54 5.14 10.65
C THR A 401 16.90 5.29 12.13
N VAL A 402 17.08 4.16 12.82
CA VAL A 402 17.53 4.12 14.21
C VAL A 402 18.80 3.27 14.27
N GLY A 403 19.93 3.90 14.54
CA GLY A 403 21.23 3.24 14.42
C GLY A 403 21.50 2.77 12.98
N ALA A 404 21.74 1.48 12.79
CA ALA A 404 21.96 0.86 11.47
C ALA A 404 20.67 0.31 10.83
N THR A 405 19.56 0.28 11.57
CA THR A 405 18.31 -0.36 11.16
C THR A 405 17.29 0.67 10.67
N ARG A 406 16.61 0.35 9.56
CA ARG A 406 15.52 1.15 9.00
C ARG A 406 14.18 0.56 9.37
N TYR A 407 13.27 1.40 9.83
CA TYR A 407 11.89 1.06 10.16
C TYR A 407 10.94 1.80 9.23
N ALA A 408 9.87 1.15 8.83
CA ALA A 408 8.82 1.73 8.02
C ALA A 408 7.59 1.97 8.91
N ILE A 409 7.21 3.23 9.10
CA ILE A 409 6.02 3.63 9.87
C ILE A 409 4.93 4.00 8.86
N PRO A 410 3.72 3.41 8.94
CA PRO A 410 2.62 3.79 8.05
C PRO A 410 2.37 5.30 8.11
N SER A 411 2.29 5.97 6.97
CA SER A 411 2.09 7.42 6.91
C SER A 411 0.75 7.86 7.56
N SER A 412 -0.24 6.97 7.57
CA SER A 412 -1.52 7.17 8.27
C SER A 412 -1.39 7.24 9.79
N SER A 413 -0.27 6.75 10.36
CA SER A 413 0.05 6.81 11.79
C SER A 413 0.93 8.01 12.15
N VAL A 414 1.30 8.83 11.15
CA VAL A 414 2.16 10.00 11.32
C VAL A 414 1.32 11.25 11.09
N GLU A 415 1.07 12.00 12.14
CA GLU A 415 0.30 13.23 12.05
C GLU A 415 1.15 14.40 11.58
N GLN A 416 2.35 14.54 12.14
CA GLN A 416 3.29 15.58 11.74
C GLN A 416 4.75 15.17 12.00
N VAL A 417 5.66 15.64 11.15
CA VAL A 417 7.10 15.53 11.38
C VAL A 417 7.63 16.90 11.80
N LEU A 418 8.18 16.97 13.00
CA LEU A 418 8.75 18.19 13.58
C LEU A 418 10.28 18.11 13.61
N GLN A 419 10.92 19.19 13.22
CA GLN A 419 12.37 19.34 13.38
C GLN A 419 12.65 20.11 14.67
N LEU A 420 13.22 19.44 15.66
CA LEU A 420 13.59 20.08 16.92
C LEU A 420 15.07 20.50 16.89
N LYS A 421 15.36 21.69 17.43
CA LYS A 421 16.75 22.10 17.71
C LYS A 421 17.32 21.22 18.83
N PRO A 422 18.65 20.97 18.88
CA PRO A 422 19.25 20.09 19.89
C PRO A 422 18.86 20.43 21.34
N GLN A 423 18.80 21.72 21.69
CA GLN A 423 18.39 22.17 23.02
C GLN A 423 16.92 21.84 23.35
N ALA A 424 16.03 22.02 22.38
CA ALA A 424 14.61 21.68 22.55
C ALA A 424 14.39 20.17 22.62
N LEU A 425 15.18 19.39 21.87
CA LEU A 425 15.16 17.94 21.94
C LEU A 425 15.63 17.41 23.30
N ALA A 426 16.72 17.98 23.83
CA ALA A 426 17.22 17.62 25.17
C ALA A 426 16.18 17.94 26.25
N ALA A 427 15.58 19.12 26.22
CA ALA A 427 14.51 19.49 27.15
C ALA A 427 13.30 18.55 27.04
N ALA A 428 12.88 18.17 25.81
CA ALA A 428 11.79 17.24 25.60
C ALA A 428 12.07 15.83 26.17
N TYR A 429 13.33 15.38 26.13
CA TYR A 429 13.73 14.13 26.76
C TYR A 429 13.77 14.22 28.28
N ASP A 430 14.22 15.35 28.84
CA ASP A 430 14.29 15.58 30.29
C ASP A 430 12.88 15.69 30.89
N ASP A 431 11.96 16.41 30.20
CA ASP A 431 10.57 16.59 30.61
C ASP A 431 9.69 15.38 30.28
N GLY A 432 10.15 14.44 29.45
CA GLY A 432 9.41 13.30 28.96
C GLY A 432 8.19 13.67 28.09
N SER A 433 8.06 14.94 27.70
CA SER A 433 6.91 15.46 26.95
C SER A 433 7.26 16.70 26.15
N ILE A 434 6.48 16.96 25.09
CA ILE A 434 6.56 18.18 24.29
C ILE A 434 5.17 18.84 24.21
N GLU A 435 5.12 20.15 24.16
CA GLU A 435 3.90 20.88 23.86
C GLU A 435 3.66 20.91 22.35
N TRP A 436 2.52 20.36 21.93
CA TRP A 436 2.11 20.33 20.53
C TRP A 436 0.62 20.71 20.42
N GLN A 437 0.31 21.73 19.61
CA GLN A 437 -1.05 22.28 19.45
C GLN A 437 -1.79 22.59 20.75
N GLY A 438 -1.06 23.04 21.79
CA GLY A 438 -1.63 23.35 23.10
C GLY A 438 -1.88 22.14 24.01
N ALA A 439 -1.48 20.94 23.60
CA ALA A 439 -1.54 19.73 24.39
C ALA A 439 -0.14 19.22 24.73
N ARG A 440 0.02 18.64 25.92
CA ARG A 440 1.25 17.95 26.32
C ARG A 440 1.25 16.52 25.77
N VAL A 441 2.20 16.20 24.88
CA VAL A 441 2.33 14.89 24.24
C VAL A 441 3.58 14.19 24.79
N PRO A 442 3.49 12.91 25.23
CA PRO A 442 4.64 12.17 25.73
C PRO A 442 5.68 11.93 24.64
N VAL A 443 6.96 12.02 25.00
CA VAL A 443 8.08 11.80 24.09
C VAL A 443 8.75 10.47 24.40
N HIS A 444 8.83 9.59 23.38
CA HIS A 444 9.50 8.31 23.49
C HIS A 444 10.61 8.20 22.44
N TYR A 445 11.75 7.65 22.80
CA TYR A 445 12.78 7.31 21.84
C TYR A 445 12.48 5.98 21.16
N LEU A 446 12.36 5.99 19.85
CA LEU A 446 11.99 4.80 19.07
C LEU A 446 12.98 3.64 19.30
N GLY A 447 14.28 3.93 19.46
CA GLY A 447 15.28 2.89 19.75
C GLY A 447 15.00 2.11 21.03
N ALA A 448 14.54 2.78 22.09
CA ALA A 448 14.16 2.12 23.32
C ALA A 448 12.88 1.27 23.15
N LEU A 449 11.90 1.77 22.36
CA LEU A 449 10.64 1.04 22.09
C LEU A 449 10.87 -0.25 21.28
N VAL A 450 11.88 -0.29 20.43
CA VAL A 450 12.22 -1.46 19.60
C VAL A 450 13.35 -2.33 20.17
N GLY A 451 13.71 -2.08 21.44
CA GLY A 451 14.71 -2.90 22.15
C GLY A 451 16.16 -2.67 21.69
N LEU A 452 16.43 -1.57 20.98
CA LEU A 452 17.80 -1.14 20.69
C LEU A 452 18.36 -0.33 21.87
N ASP A 453 19.70 -0.29 21.95
CA ASP A 453 20.47 0.38 23.01
C ASP A 453 19.90 1.76 23.39
N ASP A 454 19.79 2.06 24.66
CA ASP A 454 19.11 3.25 25.26
C ASP A 454 19.87 4.58 25.00
N ARG A 455 20.81 4.60 24.07
CA ARG A 455 21.58 5.78 23.70
C ARG A 455 20.73 6.73 22.87
N ARG A 456 20.10 7.67 23.55
CA ARG A 456 19.33 8.76 22.93
C ARG A 456 20.27 9.62 22.08
N PRO A 457 19.97 9.88 20.79
CA PRO A 457 20.73 10.82 20.00
C PRO A 457 20.55 12.23 20.58
N LEU A 458 21.61 12.88 20.95
CA LEU A 458 21.65 14.30 21.34
C LEU A 458 21.88 15.17 20.12
#